data_5fbb181c40abf9039c8bb16853f9df40
#
_entry.id   5fbb181c40abf9039c8bb16853f9df40
#
_cell.length_a   1.000
_cell.length_b   1.000
_cell.length_c   1.000
_cell.angle_alpha   90.00
_cell.angle_beta   90.00
_cell.angle_gamma   90.00
#
_symmetry.space_group_name_H-M   'P 1'
#
loop_
_entity.id
_entity.type
_entity.pdbx_description
1 polymer ?
#
loop_
_entity_poly.entity_id
_entity_poly.type
_entity_poly.pdbx_seq_one_letter_code
_entity_poly.pdbx_strand_id
1 'polypeptide(L)'
;EDLFKEFTRDENGNEIMSEEEGPKKIENLGGYDKLYRIKFEADYLAKISYEGAIARYGEPLSDVVKERINFELHIMKTMGFPGYFLIVQDYINAARKELNVSVGPGRGSAAGSCVAYCLGITQLDPIAYDLLFERFLNPDRISLPDIDVDFDDDGRGRVLEWVTQKYGEENCAHIITYGTMATKLALKDVARVQKLPLAESNRLCKLIPDKLPEGPDGKSPKMNLDNCIKAIPELREAETSPNPLMRDTIRYARMLEGNVRNTGVHACGFIICRDKISDWVPVSTAEDKQTGEKLHCTQYEGRVIEETGLIKMDFLGLKTLTIIKDTLENIHDSLGIEVDIEKIPLDDDETYALFSRGETIGTFQFESPGMQKYLRELQ
;
A
#
# COMPACT_ATOMS: atom_id res chain seq x y z
N GLU A 1 -34.65 12.29 15.05
CA GLU A 1 -35.58 11.67 14.09
C GLU A 1 -35.10 11.84 12.65
N ASP A 2 -34.68 13.04 12.23
CA ASP A 2 -34.28 13.30 10.84
C ASP A 2 -33.00 12.51 10.46
N LEU A 3 -32.04 12.44 11.38
CA LEU A 3 -30.81 11.65 11.18
C LEU A 3 -31.08 10.15 11.05
N PHE A 4 -32.03 9.63 11.85
CA PHE A 4 -32.48 8.24 11.78
C PHE A 4 -33.11 7.94 10.42
N LYS A 5 -33.96 8.84 9.91
CA LYS A 5 -34.58 8.72 8.60
C LYS A 5 -33.59 8.72 7.45
N GLU A 6 -32.50 9.50 7.54
CA GLU A 6 -31.43 9.48 6.53
C GLU A 6 -30.68 8.16 6.49
N PHE A 7 -30.50 7.49 7.63
CA PHE A 7 -29.83 6.20 7.71
C PHE A 7 -30.72 4.98 7.42
N THR A 8 -32.02 5.15 7.50
CA THR A 8 -33.01 4.08 7.27
C THR A 8 -33.63 4.13 5.88
N ARG A 9 -33.29 5.14 5.07
CA ARG A 9 -33.80 5.30 3.70
C ARG A 9 -32.69 5.33 2.68
N ASP A 10 -33.00 4.80 1.49
CA ASP A 10 -32.13 4.91 0.33
C ASP A 10 -32.21 6.33 -0.30
N GLU A 11 -31.41 6.58 -1.34
CA GLU A 11 -31.40 7.83 -2.09
C GLU A 11 -32.75 8.20 -2.73
N ASN A 12 -33.65 7.24 -2.90
CA ASN A 12 -35.00 7.42 -3.44
C ASN A 12 -36.04 7.61 -2.32
N GLY A 13 -35.62 7.60 -1.04
CA GLY A 13 -36.48 7.77 0.12
C GLY A 13 -37.20 6.49 0.56
N ASN A 14 -36.86 5.32 -0.01
CA ASN A 14 -37.42 4.04 0.41
C ASN A 14 -36.79 3.57 1.71
N GLU A 15 -37.57 2.95 2.58
CA GLU A 15 -37.08 2.36 3.83
C GLU A 15 -36.19 1.16 3.53
N ILE A 16 -34.92 1.24 3.91
CA ILE A 16 -33.95 0.13 3.85
C ILE A 16 -33.87 -0.66 5.16
N MET A 17 -34.43 -0.12 6.23
CA MET A 17 -34.47 -0.76 7.55
C MET A 17 -35.80 -0.49 8.23
N SER A 18 -36.33 -1.48 8.95
CA SER A 18 -37.52 -1.28 9.79
C SER A 18 -37.22 -0.38 11.00
N GLU A 19 -38.25 0.25 11.54
CA GLU A 19 -38.14 1.07 12.78
C GLU A 19 -37.58 0.28 13.97
N GLU A 20 -37.66 -1.07 13.97
CA GLU A 20 -37.11 -1.92 15.01
C GLU A 20 -35.64 -2.29 14.79
N GLU A 21 -35.18 -2.37 13.54
CA GLU A 21 -33.80 -2.73 13.18
C GLU A 21 -32.85 -1.54 13.27
N GLY A 22 -33.34 -0.34 12.96
CA GLY A 22 -32.53 0.88 12.94
C GLY A 22 -31.84 1.18 14.28
N PRO A 23 -32.56 1.21 15.42
CA PRO A 23 -31.94 1.46 16.74
C PRO A 23 -30.88 0.42 17.12
N LYS A 24 -31.13 -0.86 16.84
CA LYS A 24 -30.14 -1.93 17.09
C LYS A 24 -28.89 -1.76 16.24
N LYS A 25 -29.06 -1.32 14.99
CA LYS A 25 -27.93 -1.07 14.09
C LYS A 25 -27.12 0.15 14.51
N ILE A 26 -27.76 1.20 14.99
CA ILE A 26 -27.10 2.40 15.56
C ILE A 26 -26.32 2.03 16.82
N GLU A 27 -26.90 1.21 17.71
CA GLU A 27 -26.24 0.72 18.91
C GLU A 27 -25.02 -0.14 18.55
N ASN A 28 -25.14 -1.02 17.57
CA ASN A 28 -24.03 -1.85 17.04
C ASN A 28 -22.93 -1.02 16.38
N LEU A 29 -23.28 0.13 15.77
CA LEU A 29 -22.32 1.09 15.22
C LEU A 29 -21.57 1.87 16.32
N GLY A 30 -22.00 1.84 17.57
CA GLY A 30 -21.41 2.57 18.70
C GLY A 30 -22.16 3.82 19.12
N GLY A 31 -23.47 3.89 18.81
CA GLY A 31 -24.39 4.90 19.28
C GLY A 31 -24.50 6.15 18.41
N TYR A 32 -25.32 7.08 18.86
CA TYR A 32 -25.64 8.32 18.11
C TYR A 32 -24.44 9.25 17.91
N ASP A 33 -23.51 9.34 18.86
CA ASP A 33 -22.34 10.21 18.73
C ASP A 33 -21.45 9.78 17.55
N LYS A 34 -21.30 8.48 17.38
CA LYS A 34 -20.56 7.93 16.24
C LYS A 34 -21.31 8.15 14.93
N LEU A 35 -22.65 8.04 14.95
CA LEU A 35 -23.51 8.30 13.82
C LEU A 35 -23.42 9.77 13.38
N TYR A 36 -23.49 10.73 14.31
CA TYR A 36 -23.33 12.15 14.03
C TYR A 36 -21.98 12.48 13.41
N ARG A 37 -20.92 11.84 13.90
CA ARG A 37 -19.58 12.02 13.35
C ARG A 37 -19.49 11.49 11.92
N ILE A 38 -19.99 10.28 11.66
CA ILE A 38 -20.00 9.70 10.31
C ILE A 38 -20.78 10.61 9.36
N LYS A 39 -21.92 11.13 9.78
CA LYS A 39 -22.70 12.09 8.98
C LYS A 39 -21.88 13.35 8.68
N PHE A 40 -21.27 13.96 9.69
CA PHE A 40 -20.47 15.17 9.52
C PHE A 40 -19.30 14.95 8.55
N GLU A 41 -18.59 13.84 8.72
CA GLU A 41 -17.48 13.43 7.83
C GLU A 41 -18.00 13.22 6.39
N ALA A 42 -19.16 12.58 6.23
CA ALA A 42 -19.77 12.34 4.92
C ALA A 42 -20.22 13.63 4.23
N ASP A 43 -20.87 14.53 4.96
CA ASP A 43 -21.33 15.83 4.43
C ASP A 43 -20.13 16.71 4.04
N TYR A 44 -19.08 16.72 4.85
CA TYR A 44 -17.86 17.45 4.53
C TYR A 44 -17.12 16.85 3.33
N LEU A 45 -17.03 15.52 3.25
CA LEU A 45 -16.46 14.83 2.10
C LEU A 45 -17.24 15.18 0.82
N ALA A 46 -18.58 15.15 0.88
CA ALA A 46 -19.43 15.52 -0.26
C ALA A 46 -19.15 16.96 -0.71
N LYS A 47 -19.12 17.91 0.24
CA LYS A 47 -18.85 19.32 -0.05
C LYS A 47 -17.53 19.49 -0.81
N ILE A 48 -16.42 19.00 -0.27
CA ILE A 48 -15.10 19.18 -0.90
C ILE A 48 -14.95 18.37 -2.20
N SER A 49 -15.69 17.25 -2.35
CA SER A 49 -15.74 16.50 -3.61
C SER A 49 -16.41 17.29 -4.72
N TYR A 50 -17.52 17.98 -4.43
CA TYR A 50 -18.18 18.84 -5.40
C TYR A 50 -17.37 20.10 -5.73
N GLU A 51 -16.71 20.71 -4.75
CA GLU A 51 -15.77 21.81 -4.98
C GLU A 51 -14.64 21.37 -5.92
N GLY A 52 -14.07 20.19 -5.67
CA GLY A 52 -13.05 19.59 -6.53
C GLY A 52 -13.57 19.20 -7.91
N ALA A 53 -14.82 18.71 -8.00
CA ALA A 53 -15.44 18.38 -9.29
C ALA A 53 -15.59 19.63 -10.17
N ILE A 54 -16.02 20.75 -9.62
CA ILE A 54 -16.11 22.03 -10.34
C ILE A 54 -14.72 22.45 -10.85
N ALA A 55 -13.68 22.28 -10.02
CA ALA A 55 -12.31 22.61 -10.41
C ALA A 55 -11.77 21.70 -11.54
N ARG A 56 -12.17 20.41 -11.58
CA ARG A 56 -11.69 19.42 -12.56
C ARG A 56 -12.50 19.43 -13.86
N TYR A 57 -13.82 19.50 -13.76
CA TYR A 57 -14.74 19.34 -14.90
C TYR A 57 -15.40 20.65 -15.37
N GLY A 58 -15.24 21.74 -14.59
CA GLY A 58 -15.88 23.02 -14.89
C GLY A 58 -17.33 23.10 -14.39
N GLU A 59 -17.96 24.26 -14.58
CA GLU A 59 -19.35 24.51 -14.21
C GLU A 59 -20.17 24.93 -15.45
N PRO A 60 -21.38 24.38 -15.69
CA PRO A 60 -22.09 23.40 -14.86
C PRO A 60 -21.54 21.97 -15.02
N LEU A 61 -21.56 21.19 -13.92
CA LEU A 61 -21.22 19.77 -13.97
C LEU A 61 -22.23 19.00 -14.82
N SER A 62 -21.73 18.06 -15.64
CA SER A 62 -22.58 17.14 -16.40
C SER A 62 -23.32 16.17 -15.46
N ASP A 63 -24.45 15.62 -15.93
CA ASP A 63 -25.23 14.67 -15.14
C ASP A 63 -24.44 13.38 -14.89
N VAL A 64 -23.63 12.95 -15.85
CA VAL A 64 -22.73 11.78 -15.69
C VAL A 64 -21.78 11.95 -14.52
N VAL A 65 -21.15 13.12 -14.40
CA VAL A 65 -20.24 13.42 -13.26
C VAL A 65 -20.99 13.44 -11.95
N LYS A 66 -22.17 14.09 -11.89
CA LYS A 66 -22.97 14.16 -10.67
C LYS A 66 -23.46 12.80 -10.21
N GLU A 67 -23.98 11.98 -11.12
CA GLU A 67 -24.42 10.61 -10.82
C GLU A 67 -23.30 9.76 -10.29
N ARG A 68 -22.12 9.83 -10.91
CA ARG A 68 -20.94 9.10 -10.50
C ARG A 68 -20.46 9.52 -9.10
N ILE A 69 -20.36 10.82 -8.81
CA ILE A 69 -19.96 11.32 -7.50
C ILE A 69 -20.97 10.91 -6.42
N ASN A 70 -22.28 11.06 -6.68
CA ASN A 70 -23.32 10.68 -5.73
C ASN A 70 -23.28 9.18 -5.41
N PHE A 71 -23.12 8.35 -6.43
CA PHE A 71 -22.99 6.90 -6.30
C PHE A 71 -21.78 6.53 -5.40
N GLU A 72 -20.61 7.09 -5.70
CA GLU A 72 -19.40 6.81 -4.91
C GLU A 72 -19.49 7.30 -3.47
N LEU A 73 -19.98 8.52 -3.25
CA LEU A 73 -20.20 9.08 -1.92
C LEU A 73 -21.18 8.26 -1.08
N HIS A 74 -22.24 7.75 -1.72
CA HIS A 74 -23.20 6.87 -1.06
C HIS A 74 -22.52 5.58 -0.57
N ILE A 75 -21.73 4.93 -1.41
CA ILE A 75 -21.00 3.72 -1.03
C ILE A 75 -19.99 4.02 0.08
N MET A 76 -19.19 5.08 -0.05
CA MET A 76 -18.22 5.48 0.97
C MET A 76 -18.88 5.74 2.33
N LYS A 77 -20.03 6.42 2.34
CA LYS A 77 -20.83 6.69 3.55
C LYS A 77 -21.36 5.40 4.15
N THR A 78 -21.96 4.53 3.33
CA THR A 78 -22.58 3.28 3.78
C THR A 78 -21.54 2.30 4.36
N MET A 79 -20.34 2.27 3.78
CA MET A 79 -19.24 1.44 4.27
C MET A 79 -18.48 2.07 5.46
N GLY A 80 -18.74 3.34 5.79
CA GLY A 80 -18.15 4.03 6.96
C GLY A 80 -16.74 4.57 6.74
N PHE A 81 -16.36 4.87 5.50
CA PHE A 81 -15.02 5.34 5.13
C PHE A 81 -14.84 6.84 4.82
N PRO A 82 -15.80 7.76 5.02
CA PRO A 82 -15.57 9.17 4.73
C PRO A 82 -14.33 9.73 5.42
N GLY A 83 -14.12 9.42 6.71
CA GLY A 83 -12.95 9.87 7.48
C GLY A 83 -11.62 9.38 6.90
N TYR A 84 -11.58 8.17 6.34
CA TYR A 84 -10.40 7.64 5.66
C TYR A 84 -10.00 8.51 4.46
N PHE A 85 -10.95 8.83 3.57
CA PHE A 85 -10.69 9.69 2.41
C PHE A 85 -10.29 11.10 2.82
N LEU A 86 -10.88 11.65 3.88
CA LEU A 86 -10.50 12.95 4.41
C LEU A 86 -9.07 12.99 4.91
N ILE A 87 -8.61 11.96 5.63
CA ILE A 87 -7.23 11.84 6.10
C ILE A 87 -6.26 11.71 4.93
N VAL A 88 -6.59 10.87 3.94
CA VAL A 88 -5.74 10.68 2.74
C VAL A 88 -5.59 11.99 1.96
N GLN A 89 -6.71 12.68 1.71
CA GLN A 89 -6.72 13.97 1.03
C GLN A 89 -5.91 15.03 1.80
N ASP A 90 -5.99 15.02 3.13
CA ASP A 90 -5.34 16.00 3.99
C ASP A 90 -3.81 15.90 3.90
N TYR A 91 -3.22 14.72 4.09
CA TYR A 91 -1.77 14.58 4.02
C TYR A 91 -1.22 14.72 2.59
N ILE A 92 -1.99 14.36 1.55
CA ILE A 92 -1.59 14.59 0.16
C ILE A 92 -1.54 16.09 -0.15
N ASN A 93 -2.54 16.85 0.29
CA ASN A 93 -2.55 18.30 0.12
C ASN A 93 -1.43 18.97 0.89
N ALA A 94 -1.17 18.54 2.14
CA ALA A 94 -0.04 19.04 2.92
C ALA A 94 1.30 18.74 2.22
N ALA A 95 1.48 17.52 1.71
CA ALA A 95 2.69 17.17 0.96
C ALA A 95 2.95 18.12 -0.21
N ARG A 96 1.92 18.38 -1.04
CA ARG A 96 2.04 19.23 -2.23
C ARG A 96 2.15 20.72 -1.90
N LYS A 97 1.33 21.23 -0.97
CA LYS A 97 1.15 22.68 -0.77
C LYS A 97 2.04 23.25 0.34
N GLU A 98 2.35 22.48 1.36
CA GLU A 98 3.05 22.95 2.56
C GLU A 98 4.50 22.44 2.63
N LEU A 99 4.72 21.18 2.21
CA LEU A 99 5.98 20.50 2.43
C LEU A 99 6.89 20.46 1.18
N ASN A 100 6.41 20.92 0.03
CA ASN A 100 7.12 20.79 -1.25
C ASN A 100 7.57 19.34 -1.52
N VAL A 101 6.65 18.38 -1.33
CA VAL A 101 6.86 16.96 -1.58
C VAL A 101 6.05 16.54 -2.80
N SER A 102 6.71 15.95 -3.79
CA SER A 102 6.04 15.44 -4.97
C SER A 102 5.22 14.20 -4.65
N VAL A 103 3.99 14.18 -5.15
CA VAL A 103 3.05 13.08 -4.96
C VAL A 103 2.70 12.49 -6.32
N GLY A 104 2.74 11.17 -6.44
CA GLY A 104 2.40 10.46 -7.66
C GLY A 104 0.96 10.65 -8.11
N PRO A 105 0.65 10.32 -9.38
CA PRO A 105 -0.68 10.50 -9.96
C PRO A 105 -1.74 9.51 -9.42
N GLY A 106 -1.34 8.61 -8.55
CA GLY A 106 -2.15 7.51 -8.04
C GLY A 106 -1.78 6.17 -8.65
N ARG A 107 -2.14 5.10 -7.95
CA ARG A 107 -1.91 3.72 -8.38
C ARG A 107 -3.05 2.80 -7.97
N GLY A 108 -3.03 1.57 -8.49
CA GLY A 108 -3.97 0.53 -8.10
C GLY A 108 -5.41 0.85 -8.45
N SER A 109 -6.33 0.32 -7.66
CA SER A 109 -7.77 0.43 -7.89
C SER A 109 -8.35 1.81 -7.54
N ALA A 110 -7.67 2.59 -6.70
CA ALA A 110 -8.11 3.94 -6.30
C ALA A 110 -8.25 4.90 -7.49
N ALA A 111 -7.50 4.65 -8.59
CA ALA A 111 -7.65 5.40 -9.83
C ALA A 111 -9.04 5.29 -10.46
N GLY A 112 -9.85 4.28 -10.08
CA GLY A 112 -11.24 4.12 -10.51
C GLY A 112 -12.24 5.02 -9.78
N SER A 113 -11.82 5.80 -8.77
CA SER A 113 -12.71 6.69 -8.00
C SER A 113 -12.72 8.11 -8.53
N CYS A 114 -13.90 8.59 -8.94
CA CYS A 114 -14.14 9.97 -9.33
C CYS A 114 -14.02 10.92 -8.11
N VAL A 115 -14.47 10.48 -6.94
CA VAL A 115 -14.30 11.24 -5.70
C VAL A 115 -12.80 11.40 -5.37
N ALA A 116 -12.00 10.34 -5.47
CA ALA A 116 -10.55 10.45 -5.25
C ALA A 116 -9.88 11.42 -6.25
N TYR A 117 -10.32 11.43 -7.50
CA TYR A 117 -9.87 12.38 -8.51
C TYR A 117 -10.27 13.83 -8.18
N CYS A 118 -11.51 14.06 -7.78
CA CYS A 118 -11.99 15.38 -7.37
C CYS A 118 -11.26 15.91 -6.13
N LEU A 119 -10.93 15.03 -5.19
CA LEU A 119 -10.16 15.37 -3.98
C LEU A 119 -8.66 15.60 -4.23
N GLY A 120 -8.18 15.35 -5.44
CA GLY A 120 -6.75 15.42 -5.78
C GLY A 120 -5.92 14.27 -5.21
N ILE A 121 -6.54 13.20 -4.73
CA ILE A 121 -5.86 11.97 -4.30
C ILE A 121 -5.23 11.30 -5.51
N THR A 122 -5.98 11.21 -6.61
CA THR A 122 -5.49 10.72 -7.91
C THR A 122 -5.52 11.82 -8.95
N GLN A 123 -4.72 11.67 -10.04
CA GLN A 123 -4.64 12.62 -11.14
C GLN A 123 -5.16 12.03 -12.48
N LEU A 124 -5.73 10.83 -12.43
CA LEU A 124 -6.31 10.17 -13.58
C LEU A 124 -7.83 10.30 -13.55
N ASP A 125 -8.43 10.84 -14.61
CA ASP A 125 -9.88 10.96 -14.73
C ASP A 125 -10.53 9.60 -15.01
N PRO A 126 -11.24 9.00 -14.03
CA PRO A 126 -11.82 7.68 -14.20
C PRO A 126 -12.98 7.65 -15.20
N ILE A 127 -13.64 8.79 -15.46
CA ILE A 127 -14.74 8.88 -16.43
C ILE A 127 -14.16 8.88 -17.83
N ALA A 128 -13.11 9.65 -18.10
CA ALA A 128 -12.45 9.70 -19.39
C ALA A 128 -11.84 8.36 -19.83
N TYR A 129 -11.42 7.54 -18.89
CA TYR A 129 -10.81 6.22 -19.13
C TYR A 129 -11.76 5.05 -18.85
N ASP A 130 -13.04 5.30 -18.61
CA ASP A 130 -14.07 4.28 -18.33
C ASP A 130 -13.66 3.29 -17.21
N LEU A 131 -13.10 3.81 -16.13
CA LEU A 131 -12.65 3.02 -15.00
C LEU A 131 -13.80 2.73 -14.03
N LEU A 132 -13.84 1.47 -13.55
CA LEU A 132 -14.90 0.99 -12.67
C LEU A 132 -14.54 1.24 -11.20
N PHE A 133 -15.43 1.95 -10.49
CA PHE A 133 -15.31 2.19 -9.04
C PHE A 133 -15.46 0.90 -8.22
N GLU A 134 -16.25 -0.05 -8.68
CA GLU A 134 -16.51 -1.32 -8.01
C GLU A 134 -15.26 -2.21 -7.90
N ARG A 135 -14.22 -1.92 -8.67
CA ARG A 135 -12.90 -2.55 -8.51
C ARG A 135 -12.14 -2.01 -7.30
N PHE A 136 -12.45 -0.80 -6.88
CA PHE A 136 -11.83 -0.15 -5.72
C PHE A 136 -12.63 -0.40 -4.44
N LEU A 137 -13.94 -0.06 -4.44
CA LEU A 137 -14.84 -0.32 -3.32
C LEU A 137 -16.08 -1.05 -3.83
N ASN A 138 -16.37 -2.18 -3.20
CA ASN A 138 -17.55 -2.98 -3.51
C ASN A 138 -18.22 -3.41 -2.19
N PRO A 139 -19.48 -3.01 -1.95
CA PRO A 139 -20.23 -3.38 -0.75
C PRO A 139 -20.40 -4.90 -0.57
N ASP A 140 -20.37 -5.67 -1.67
CA ASP A 140 -20.48 -7.13 -1.67
C ASP A 140 -19.15 -7.82 -1.26
N ARG A 141 -18.05 -7.09 -1.31
CA ARG A 141 -16.75 -7.51 -0.82
C ARG A 141 -16.42 -6.72 0.44
N ILE A 142 -16.39 -7.40 1.58
CA ILE A 142 -15.92 -6.81 2.85
C ILE A 142 -14.39 -6.67 2.74
N SER A 143 -13.94 -5.65 2.01
CA SER A 143 -12.52 -5.26 1.95
C SER A 143 -12.38 -3.80 2.37
N LEU A 144 -11.35 -3.52 3.16
CA LEU A 144 -10.99 -2.15 3.50
C LEU A 144 -10.47 -1.43 2.25
N PRO A 145 -10.71 -0.12 2.11
CA PRO A 145 -10.07 0.66 1.06
C PRO A 145 -8.56 0.66 1.27
N ASP A 146 -7.82 0.50 0.20
CA ASP A 146 -6.35 0.55 0.20
C ASP A 146 -5.91 1.58 -0.84
N ILE A 147 -5.50 2.75 -0.36
CA ILE A 147 -4.98 3.84 -1.21
C ILE A 147 -3.48 3.94 -0.98
N ASP A 148 -2.75 3.36 -1.91
CA ASP A 148 -1.30 3.52 -1.99
C ASP A 148 -0.95 4.92 -2.50
N VAL A 149 -0.11 5.64 -1.77
CA VAL A 149 0.35 6.98 -2.17
C VAL A 149 1.85 6.98 -2.35
N ASP A 150 2.29 7.33 -3.55
CA ASP A 150 3.70 7.51 -3.87
C ASP A 150 4.13 8.94 -3.54
N PHE A 151 5.20 9.07 -2.76
CA PHE A 151 5.89 10.33 -2.46
C PHE A 151 7.31 10.31 -3.04
N ASP A 152 7.89 11.45 -3.33
CA ASP A 152 9.32 11.48 -3.56
C ASP A 152 10.07 10.93 -2.34
N ASP A 153 11.12 10.14 -2.61
CA ASP A 153 11.82 9.36 -1.57
C ASP A 153 12.45 10.25 -0.49
N ASP A 154 12.92 11.42 -0.88
CA ASP A 154 13.56 12.40 0.02
C ASP A 154 12.53 13.17 0.87
N GLY A 155 11.32 13.37 0.33
CA GLY A 155 10.24 14.11 0.99
C GLY A 155 9.35 13.28 1.90
N ARG A 156 9.28 11.96 1.69
CA ARG A 156 8.39 11.05 2.43
C ARG A 156 8.50 11.19 3.96
N GLY A 157 9.72 11.32 4.47
CA GLY A 157 9.96 11.48 5.92
C GLY A 157 9.27 12.71 6.50
N ARG A 158 9.30 13.84 5.78
CA ARG A 158 8.63 15.09 6.18
C ARG A 158 7.11 14.95 6.25
N VAL A 159 6.52 14.15 5.35
CA VAL A 159 5.07 13.89 5.38
C VAL A 159 4.70 13.06 6.61
N LEU A 160 5.46 12.02 6.95
CA LEU A 160 5.24 11.22 8.15
C LEU A 160 5.39 12.05 9.43
N GLU A 161 6.37 12.93 9.49
CA GLU A 161 6.56 13.85 10.61
C GLU A 161 5.37 14.81 10.74
N TRP A 162 4.93 15.43 9.63
CA TRP A 162 3.77 16.31 9.61
C TRP A 162 2.49 15.59 10.09
N VAL A 163 2.26 14.35 9.61
CA VAL A 163 1.12 13.53 10.04
C VAL A 163 1.20 13.26 11.56
N THR A 164 2.36 12.88 12.05
CA THR A 164 2.57 12.60 13.47
C THR A 164 2.33 13.85 14.34
N GLN A 165 2.80 15.01 13.88
CA GLN A 165 2.57 16.28 14.58
C GLN A 165 1.09 16.69 14.55
N LYS A 166 0.40 16.49 13.43
CA LYS A 166 -1.01 16.89 13.27
C LYS A 166 -1.97 15.99 14.02
N TYR A 167 -1.81 14.70 13.91
CA TYR A 167 -2.75 13.71 14.48
C TYR A 167 -2.35 13.26 15.90
N GLY A 168 -1.12 13.51 16.32
CA GLY A 168 -0.58 13.19 17.63
C GLY A 168 0.32 11.96 17.64
N GLU A 169 1.41 12.03 18.43
CA GLU A 169 2.40 10.95 18.52
C GLU A 169 1.84 9.64 19.09
N GLU A 170 0.89 9.72 20.03
CA GLU A 170 0.25 8.54 20.63
C GLU A 170 -0.82 7.91 19.69
N ASN A 171 -1.26 8.65 18.67
CA ASN A 171 -2.28 8.27 17.72
C ASN A 171 -1.70 7.73 16.41
N CYS A 172 -0.39 7.82 16.26
CA CYS A 172 0.34 7.41 15.07
C CYS A 172 1.38 6.34 15.39
N ALA A 173 1.54 5.34 14.53
CA ALA A 173 2.60 4.35 14.67
C ALA A 173 3.01 3.73 13.34
N HIS A 174 4.28 3.38 13.24
CA HIS A 174 4.78 2.47 12.22
C HIS A 174 4.29 1.05 12.48
N ILE A 175 4.25 0.24 11.43
CA ILE A 175 3.91 -1.17 11.53
C ILE A 175 5.19 -1.98 11.68
N ILE A 176 5.21 -2.90 12.64
CA ILE A 176 6.32 -3.85 12.80
C ILE A 176 6.34 -4.87 11.66
N THR A 177 7.52 -5.37 11.35
CA THR A 177 7.70 -6.56 10.51
C THR A 177 8.52 -7.60 11.25
N TYR A 178 8.20 -8.87 11.03
CA TYR A 178 8.94 -10.00 11.59
C TYR A 178 9.77 -10.67 10.48
N GLY A 179 11.07 -10.51 10.56
CA GLY A 179 12.01 -11.22 9.70
C GLY A 179 12.12 -12.68 10.14
N THR A 180 11.69 -13.62 9.28
CA THR A 180 11.77 -15.05 9.54
C THR A 180 13.03 -15.67 8.96
N MET A 181 13.45 -16.80 9.52
CA MET A 181 14.58 -17.58 9.01
C MET A 181 14.16 -18.32 7.74
N ALA A 182 14.40 -17.70 6.58
CA ALA A 182 14.21 -18.34 5.29
C ALA A 182 15.27 -19.47 5.08
N THR A 183 15.00 -20.41 4.17
CA THR A 183 15.77 -21.64 3.94
C THR A 183 17.28 -21.43 3.88
N LYS A 184 17.76 -20.53 2.99
CA LYS A 184 19.22 -20.24 2.86
C LYS A 184 19.79 -19.58 4.12
N LEU A 185 18.98 -18.72 4.80
CA LEU A 185 19.39 -18.03 6.01
C LEU A 185 19.50 -18.99 7.20
N ALA A 186 18.52 -19.87 7.36
CA ALA A 186 18.53 -20.90 8.40
C ALA A 186 19.76 -21.79 8.29
N LEU A 187 20.09 -22.28 7.08
CA LEU A 187 21.30 -23.04 6.84
C LEU A 187 22.59 -22.28 7.18
N LYS A 188 22.71 -21.04 6.78
CA LYS A 188 23.88 -20.21 7.06
C LYS A 188 24.06 -19.92 8.55
N ASP A 189 22.99 -19.56 9.24
CA ASP A 189 23.07 -19.24 10.66
C ASP A 189 23.39 -20.48 11.50
N VAL A 190 22.76 -21.63 11.21
CA VAL A 190 23.06 -22.89 11.89
C VAL A 190 24.48 -23.37 11.58
N ALA A 191 24.89 -23.33 10.31
CA ALA A 191 26.26 -23.70 9.91
C ALA A 191 27.32 -22.86 10.66
N ARG A 192 27.08 -21.56 10.81
CA ARG A 192 27.94 -20.65 11.54
C ARG A 192 28.04 -21.01 13.03
N VAL A 193 26.90 -21.27 13.69
CA VAL A 193 26.84 -21.66 15.10
C VAL A 193 27.48 -23.03 15.33
N GLN A 194 27.21 -23.98 14.45
CA GLN A 194 27.81 -25.32 14.47
C GLN A 194 29.30 -25.33 14.06
N LYS A 195 29.83 -24.18 13.61
CA LYS A 195 31.22 -24.09 13.09
C LYS A 195 31.49 -24.97 11.88
N LEU A 196 30.47 -25.22 11.05
CA LEU A 196 30.67 -25.87 9.75
C LEU A 196 31.56 -24.95 8.89
N PRO A 197 32.56 -25.49 8.17
CA PRO A 197 33.40 -24.67 7.30
C PRO A 197 32.59 -23.82 6.31
N LEU A 198 32.97 -22.55 6.14
CA LEU A 198 32.25 -21.59 5.31
C LEU A 198 32.06 -22.06 3.86
N ALA A 199 33.09 -22.78 3.33
CA ALA A 199 33.05 -23.39 1.99
C ALA A 199 31.87 -24.37 1.85
N GLU A 200 31.68 -25.25 2.86
CA GLU A 200 30.58 -26.22 2.89
C GLU A 200 29.22 -25.54 3.05
N SER A 201 29.12 -24.55 3.95
CA SER A 201 27.92 -23.74 4.11
C SER A 201 27.50 -23.03 2.81
N ASN A 202 28.47 -22.42 2.12
CA ASN A 202 28.21 -21.76 0.83
C ASN A 202 27.84 -22.79 -0.26
N ARG A 203 28.47 -23.98 -0.27
CA ARG A 203 28.13 -25.09 -1.18
C ARG A 203 26.66 -25.49 -1.01
N LEU A 204 26.23 -25.78 0.22
CA LEU A 204 24.83 -26.12 0.53
C LEU A 204 23.86 -25.06 0.10
N CYS A 205 24.16 -23.79 0.38
CA CYS A 205 23.28 -22.67 0.02
C CYS A 205 23.15 -22.46 -1.50
N LYS A 206 24.24 -22.77 -2.26
CA LYS A 206 24.21 -22.68 -3.73
C LYS A 206 23.36 -23.78 -4.38
N LEU A 207 23.16 -24.90 -3.72
CA LEU A 207 22.30 -25.98 -4.21
C LEU A 207 20.79 -25.55 -4.17
N ILE A 208 20.41 -24.62 -3.29
CA ILE A 208 19.04 -24.18 -3.17
C ILE A 208 18.74 -23.16 -4.27
N PRO A 209 17.88 -23.50 -5.24
CA PRO A 209 17.48 -22.61 -6.31
C PRO A 209 16.58 -21.48 -5.76
N ASP A 210 16.29 -20.49 -6.59
CA ASP A 210 15.32 -19.45 -6.22
C ASP A 210 13.86 -19.94 -6.37
N LYS A 211 13.62 -20.92 -7.25
CA LYS A 211 12.34 -21.60 -7.45
C LYS A 211 12.57 -23.10 -7.63
N LEU A 212 11.80 -23.91 -6.91
CA LEU A 212 11.84 -25.37 -7.08
C LEU A 212 11.18 -25.78 -8.41
N PRO A 213 11.62 -26.94 -8.99
CA PRO A 213 10.99 -27.49 -10.19
C PRO A 213 9.46 -27.66 -10.02
N GLU A 214 8.73 -27.47 -11.09
CA GLU A 214 7.30 -27.67 -11.10
C GLU A 214 6.95 -29.14 -10.90
N GLY A 215 5.94 -29.37 -10.07
CA GLY A 215 5.37 -30.70 -9.87
C GLY A 215 4.48 -31.13 -11.02
N PRO A 216 3.88 -32.34 -10.94
CA PRO A 216 2.99 -32.87 -11.97
C PRO A 216 1.72 -32.02 -12.21
N ASP A 217 1.38 -31.17 -11.23
CA ASP A 217 0.25 -30.25 -11.26
C ASP A 217 0.58 -28.88 -11.90
N GLY A 218 1.79 -28.74 -12.45
CA GLY A 218 2.29 -27.50 -13.05
C GLY A 218 2.61 -26.40 -12.02
N LYS A 219 2.59 -26.68 -10.71
CA LYS A 219 2.89 -25.72 -9.66
C LYS A 219 4.24 -26.03 -9.01
N SER A 220 5.01 -24.98 -8.73
CA SER A 220 6.22 -25.14 -7.94
C SER A 220 5.86 -25.29 -6.45
N PRO A 221 6.45 -26.28 -5.77
CA PRO A 221 6.28 -26.43 -4.32
C PRO A 221 6.76 -25.19 -3.58
N LYS A 222 6.21 -24.96 -2.37
CA LYS A 222 6.68 -23.88 -1.49
C LYS A 222 8.17 -24.06 -1.21
N MET A 223 8.93 -22.96 -1.29
CA MET A 223 10.35 -22.96 -0.93
C MET A 223 10.50 -23.18 0.57
N ASN A 224 10.99 -24.33 0.95
CA ASN A 224 11.42 -24.69 2.30
C ASN A 224 12.46 -25.82 2.23
N LEU A 225 13.15 -26.06 3.34
CA LEU A 225 14.23 -27.04 3.38
C LEU A 225 13.75 -28.48 3.13
N ASP A 226 12.55 -28.85 3.60
CA ASP A 226 11.92 -30.14 3.35
C ASP A 226 11.73 -30.43 1.86
N ASN A 227 11.17 -29.45 1.15
CA ASN A 227 10.94 -29.58 -0.29
C ASN A 227 12.25 -29.52 -1.07
N CYS A 228 13.24 -28.73 -0.60
CA CYS A 228 14.58 -28.73 -1.18
C CYS A 228 15.28 -30.09 -1.02
N ILE A 229 15.23 -30.74 0.14
CA ILE A 229 15.79 -32.06 0.39
C ILE A 229 15.11 -33.12 -0.50
N LYS A 230 13.80 -33.05 -0.69
CA LYS A 230 13.09 -33.98 -1.58
C LYS A 230 13.49 -33.80 -3.04
N ALA A 231 13.70 -32.58 -3.49
CA ALA A 231 13.98 -32.27 -4.88
C ALA A 231 15.48 -32.40 -5.28
N ILE A 232 16.41 -32.18 -4.33
CA ILE A 232 17.84 -32.03 -4.60
C ILE A 232 18.61 -33.20 -3.97
N PRO A 233 19.18 -34.13 -4.77
CA PRO A 233 19.86 -35.29 -4.27
C PRO A 233 21.03 -34.99 -3.31
N GLU A 234 21.83 -33.95 -3.61
CA GLU A 234 22.99 -33.55 -2.81
C GLU A 234 22.58 -33.03 -1.41
N LEU A 235 21.41 -32.38 -1.26
CA LEU A 235 20.90 -32.01 0.06
C LEU A 235 20.40 -33.23 0.84
N ARG A 236 19.86 -34.23 0.16
CA ARG A 236 19.48 -35.54 0.77
C ARG A 236 20.68 -36.31 1.26
N GLU A 237 21.76 -36.31 0.48
CA GLU A 237 23.05 -36.89 0.91
C GLU A 237 23.63 -36.15 2.12
N ALA A 238 23.49 -34.82 2.16
CA ALA A 238 23.92 -34.01 3.31
C ALA A 238 23.12 -34.32 4.57
N GLU A 239 21.79 -34.56 4.45
CA GLU A 239 20.91 -34.94 5.57
C GLU A 239 21.31 -36.29 6.17
N THR A 240 21.76 -37.24 5.37
CA THR A 240 22.18 -38.59 5.78
C THR A 240 23.71 -38.75 5.91
N SER A 241 24.45 -37.65 5.84
CA SER A 241 25.92 -37.67 5.87
C SER A 241 26.48 -38.38 7.09
N PRO A 242 27.52 -39.19 6.94
CA PRO A 242 28.26 -39.75 8.07
C PRO A 242 28.96 -38.70 8.93
N ASN A 243 29.20 -37.50 8.38
CA ASN A 243 29.74 -36.39 9.13
C ASN A 243 28.64 -35.79 10.04
N PRO A 244 28.73 -35.92 11.39
CA PRO A 244 27.74 -35.44 12.31
C PRO A 244 27.45 -33.92 12.16
N LEU A 245 28.51 -33.15 11.88
CA LEU A 245 28.42 -31.70 11.76
C LEU A 245 27.54 -31.28 10.57
N MET A 246 27.69 -31.98 9.43
CA MET A 246 26.88 -31.76 8.25
C MET A 246 25.41 -32.14 8.50
N ARG A 247 25.17 -33.34 9.01
CA ARG A 247 23.85 -33.89 9.31
C ARG A 247 23.12 -33.03 10.31
N ASP A 248 23.76 -32.64 11.42
CA ASP A 248 23.15 -31.83 12.47
C ASP A 248 22.88 -30.40 11.99
N THR A 249 23.69 -29.84 11.10
CA THR A 249 23.44 -28.56 10.47
C THR A 249 22.11 -28.58 9.67
N ILE A 250 21.91 -29.61 8.84
CA ILE A 250 20.64 -29.76 8.09
C ILE A 250 19.44 -29.91 9.06
N ARG A 251 19.58 -30.79 10.06
CA ARG A 251 18.54 -31.06 11.05
C ARG A 251 18.12 -29.82 11.81
N TYR A 252 19.08 -29.07 12.35
CA TYR A 252 18.76 -27.85 13.12
C TYR A 252 18.27 -26.72 12.24
N ALA A 253 18.79 -26.56 11.02
CA ALA A 253 18.28 -25.58 10.07
C ALA A 253 16.81 -25.82 9.75
N ARG A 254 16.41 -27.08 9.57
CA ARG A 254 15.02 -27.49 9.35
C ARG A 254 14.11 -27.17 10.53
N MET A 255 14.58 -27.33 11.77
CA MET A 255 13.83 -27.01 12.99
C MET A 255 13.66 -25.50 13.19
N LEU A 256 14.63 -24.70 12.72
CA LEU A 256 14.64 -23.25 12.91
C LEU A 256 14.05 -22.49 11.73
N GLU A 257 13.93 -23.12 10.56
CA GLU A 257 13.32 -22.51 9.39
C GLU A 257 11.88 -21.99 9.70
N GLY A 258 11.58 -20.77 9.27
CA GLY A 258 10.29 -20.14 9.48
C GLY A 258 10.11 -19.46 10.84
N ASN A 259 10.97 -19.72 11.83
CA ASN A 259 10.91 -19.01 13.10
C ASN A 259 11.32 -17.54 12.93
N VAL A 260 10.75 -16.67 13.77
CA VAL A 260 11.12 -15.24 13.82
C VAL A 260 12.59 -15.11 14.27
N ARG A 261 13.36 -14.36 13.52
CA ARG A 261 14.76 -14.06 13.78
C ARG A 261 14.97 -12.65 14.34
N ASN A 262 14.32 -11.68 13.76
CA ASN A 262 14.42 -10.29 14.14
C ASN A 262 13.12 -9.55 13.82
N THR A 263 13.01 -8.35 14.36
CA THR A 263 11.97 -7.38 14.02
C THR A 263 12.56 -6.28 13.15
N GLY A 264 11.71 -5.64 12.39
CA GLY A 264 12.00 -4.47 11.58
C GLY A 264 10.79 -3.54 11.54
N VAL A 265 10.91 -2.45 10.80
CA VAL A 265 9.82 -1.52 10.52
C VAL A 265 9.32 -1.76 9.11
N HIS A 266 8.01 -1.74 8.90
CA HIS A 266 7.41 -1.85 7.57
C HIS A 266 7.84 -0.66 6.71
N ALA A 267 8.19 -0.91 5.46
CA ALA A 267 8.78 0.11 4.59
C ALA A 267 7.84 1.29 4.29
N CYS A 268 6.53 1.05 4.24
CA CYS A 268 5.54 2.06 3.82
C CYS A 268 4.33 2.16 4.74
N GLY A 269 3.95 1.08 5.45
CA GLY A 269 2.75 1.05 6.27
C GLY A 269 2.84 1.91 7.52
N PHE A 270 1.83 2.75 7.71
CA PHE A 270 1.69 3.65 8.83
C PHE A 270 0.24 3.65 9.32
N ILE A 271 0.04 3.72 10.61
CA ILE A 271 -1.29 3.76 11.23
C ILE A 271 -1.57 5.16 11.74
N ILE A 272 -2.77 5.65 11.42
CA ILE A 272 -3.33 6.89 11.97
C ILE A 272 -4.65 6.50 12.63
N CYS A 273 -4.75 6.73 13.93
CA CYS A 273 -5.90 6.40 14.74
C CYS A 273 -6.47 7.65 15.40
N ARG A 274 -7.77 7.67 15.63
CA ARG A 274 -8.43 8.73 16.38
C ARG A 274 -8.03 8.71 17.86
N ASP A 275 -7.97 7.53 18.42
CA ASP A 275 -7.66 7.27 19.81
C ASP A 275 -6.18 6.83 19.94
N LYS A 276 -5.66 6.69 21.14
CA LYS A 276 -4.30 6.18 21.34
C LYS A 276 -4.18 4.77 20.77
N ILE A 277 -3.15 4.54 19.97
CA ILE A 277 -2.92 3.22 19.35
C ILE A 277 -2.78 2.12 20.41
N SER A 278 -2.20 2.45 21.57
CA SER A 278 -2.06 1.52 22.70
C SER A 278 -3.39 0.99 23.26
N ASP A 279 -4.50 1.65 23.01
CA ASP A 279 -5.83 1.20 23.42
C ASP A 279 -6.38 0.09 22.49
N TRP A 280 -5.79 -0.05 21.31
CA TRP A 280 -6.18 -1.01 20.28
C TRP A 280 -5.21 -2.18 20.15
N VAL A 281 -3.92 -1.89 20.16
CA VAL A 281 -2.87 -2.89 19.94
C VAL A 281 -1.66 -2.61 20.84
N PRO A 282 -0.89 -3.66 21.22
CA PRO A 282 0.39 -3.45 21.91
C PRO A 282 1.34 -2.64 21.05
N VAL A 283 2.07 -1.74 21.67
CA VAL A 283 3.07 -0.89 21.02
C VAL A 283 4.46 -1.13 21.56
N SER A 284 5.47 -0.81 20.77
CA SER A 284 6.89 -0.85 21.16
C SER A 284 7.64 0.25 20.42
N THR A 285 8.93 0.39 20.73
CA THR A 285 9.83 1.22 19.94
C THR A 285 10.71 0.35 19.05
N ALA A 286 10.94 0.79 17.82
CA ALA A 286 11.93 0.23 16.93
C ALA A 286 12.91 1.32 16.51
N GLU A 287 14.16 0.94 16.24
CA GLU A 287 15.18 1.88 15.78
C GLU A 287 15.12 2.04 14.27
N ASP A 288 15.02 3.28 13.79
CA ASP A 288 15.22 3.59 12.38
C ASP A 288 16.69 3.36 12.02
N LYS A 289 16.93 2.51 11.04
CA LYS A 289 18.29 2.16 10.60
C LYS A 289 19.03 3.28 9.90
N GLN A 290 18.32 4.30 9.41
CA GLN A 290 18.91 5.43 8.68
C GLN A 290 19.24 6.58 9.64
N THR A 291 18.31 6.92 10.54
CA THR A 291 18.46 8.05 11.46
C THR A 291 18.94 7.66 12.84
N GLY A 292 18.79 6.39 13.25
CA GLY A 292 19.04 5.91 14.61
C GLY A 292 17.97 6.34 15.64
N GLU A 293 16.90 6.97 15.18
CA GLU A 293 15.81 7.43 16.02
C GLU A 293 14.90 6.27 16.45
N LYS A 294 14.29 6.42 17.64
CA LYS A 294 13.30 5.46 18.12
C LYS A 294 11.93 5.81 17.56
N LEU A 295 11.42 4.93 16.72
CA LEU A 295 10.09 5.03 16.12
C LEU A 295 9.06 4.32 17.00
N HIS A 296 7.86 4.90 17.11
CA HIS A 296 6.70 4.27 17.73
C HIS A 296 6.14 3.23 16.75
N CYS A 297 6.07 1.95 17.19
CA CYS A 297 5.67 0.83 16.32
C CYS A 297 4.61 -0.03 17.00
N THR A 298 3.67 -0.57 16.20
CA THR A 298 2.77 -1.62 16.66
C THR A 298 3.53 -2.92 16.89
N GLN A 299 3.02 -3.82 17.75
CA GLN A 299 3.58 -5.18 17.90
C GLN A 299 2.85 -6.21 17.03
N TYR A 300 1.76 -5.83 16.38
CA TYR A 300 1.10 -6.65 15.36
C TYR A 300 1.57 -6.23 13.97
N GLU A 301 1.84 -7.21 13.10
CA GLU A 301 2.20 -6.98 11.71
C GLU A 301 1.00 -6.58 10.84
N GLY A 302 1.24 -6.05 9.65
CA GLY A 302 0.23 -5.49 8.78
C GLY A 302 -0.99 -6.40 8.51
N ARG A 303 -0.77 -7.71 8.42
CA ARG A 303 -1.87 -8.68 8.19
C ARG A 303 -2.85 -8.79 9.36
N VAL A 304 -2.36 -8.59 10.58
CA VAL A 304 -3.16 -8.72 11.81
C VAL A 304 -3.77 -7.38 12.21
N ILE A 305 -3.15 -6.27 11.83
CA ILE A 305 -3.61 -4.91 12.16
C ILE A 305 -5.04 -4.68 11.69
N GLU A 306 -5.36 -5.08 10.46
CA GLU A 306 -6.70 -4.87 9.88
C GLU A 306 -7.79 -5.62 10.66
N GLU A 307 -7.49 -6.77 11.24
CA GLU A 307 -8.42 -7.55 12.08
C GLU A 307 -8.74 -6.82 13.39
N THR A 308 -7.90 -5.88 13.84
CA THR A 308 -8.13 -5.07 15.04
C THR A 308 -9.03 -3.86 14.80
N GLY A 309 -9.40 -3.57 13.54
CA GLY A 309 -10.18 -2.41 13.14
C GLY A 309 -9.35 -1.16 12.85
N LEU A 310 -8.03 -1.24 12.93
CA LEU A 310 -7.13 -0.18 12.49
C LEU A 310 -6.90 -0.27 10.98
N ILE A 311 -6.81 0.87 10.33
CA ILE A 311 -6.59 0.95 8.88
C ILE A 311 -5.13 1.33 8.62
N LYS A 312 -4.49 0.54 7.76
CA LYS A 312 -3.15 0.82 7.27
C LYS A 312 -3.20 1.91 6.19
N MET A 313 -2.31 2.88 6.28
CA MET A 313 -2.03 3.87 5.25
C MET A 313 -0.67 3.57 4.64
N ASP A 314 -0.56 3.51 3.31
CA ASP A 314 0.69 3.21 2.65
C ASP A 314 1.37 4.46 2.09
N PHE A 315 2.47 4.87 2.73
CA PHE A 315 3.33 5.98 2.34
C PHE A 315 4.53 5.41 1.57
N LEU A 316 4.43 5.33 0.26
CA LEU A 316 5.48 4.75 -0.58
C LEU A 316 6.52 5.79 -0.99
N GLY A 317 7.81 5.51 -0.77
CA GLY A 317 8.90 6.31 -1.32
C GLY A 317 9.23 5.85 -2.73
N LEU A 318 9.16 6.75 -3.71
CA LEU A 318 9.44 6.46 -5.11
C LEU A 318 10.56 7.35 -5.66
N LYS A 319 11.74 6.78 -5.85
CA LYS A 319 12.92 7.50 -6.38
C LYS A 319 12.67 8.17 -7.73
N THR A 320 11.80 7.60 -8.56
CA THR A 320 11.45 8.19 -9.85
C THR A 320 10.77 9.56 -9.68
N LEU A 321 9.95 9.74 -8.64
CA LEU A 321 9.37 11.04 -8.32
C LEU A 321 10.43 12.05 -7.89
N THR A 322 11.43 11.63 -7.12
CA THR A 322 12.59 12.47 -6.77
C THR A 322 13.33 12.91 -8.04
N ILE A 323 13.64 11.97 -8.94
CA ILE A 323 14.31 12.28 -10.22
C ILE A 323 13.51 13.27 -11.06
N ILE A 324 12.19 13.10 -11.15
CA ILE A 324 11.31 14.02 -11.89
C ILE A 324 11.35 15.41 -11.25
N LYS A 325 11.24 15.48 -9.92
CA LYS A 325 11.30 16.75 -9.18
C LYS A 325 12.61 17.48 -9.44
N ASP A 326 13.74 16.80 -9.25
CA ASP A 326 15.07 17.38 -9.51
C ASP A 326 15.22 17.81 -10.98
N THR A 327 14.62 17.08 -11.91
CA THR A 327 14.64 17.44 -13.33
C THR A 327 13.87 18.73 -13.58
N LEU A 328 12.68 18.89 -12.99
CA LEU A 328 11.88 20.11 -13.11
C LEU A 328 12.61 21.32 -12.50
N GLU A 329 13.22 21.15 -11.32
CA GLU A 329 14.04 22.19 -10.67
C GLU A 329 15.24 22.56 -11.56
N ASN A 330 15.96 21.59 -12.13
CA ASN A 330 17.07 21.84 -13.05
C ASN A 330 16.65 22.57 -14.35
N ILE A 331 15.48 22.27 -14.90
CA ILE A 331 14.92 22.97 -16.08
C ILE A 331 14.63 24.42 -15.71
N HIS A 332 13.97 24.63 -14.57
CA HIS A 332 13.67 25.97 -14.08
C HIS A 332 14.94 26.79 -13.88
N ASP A 333 15.94 26.24 -13.17
CA ASP A 333 17.19 26.96 -12.86
C ASP A 333 18.04 27.24 -14.08
N SER A 334 18.05 26.35 -15.07
CA SER A 334 18.87 26.45 -16.25
C SER A 334 18.25 27.29 -17.37
N LEU A 335 16.93 27.18 -17.54
CA LEU A 335 16.19 27.74 -18.68
C LEU A 335 15.15 28.79 -18.29
N GLY A 336 14.81 28.92 -16.99
CA GLY A 336 13.74 29.78 -16.51
C GLY A 336 12.33 29.33 -16.97
N ILE A 337 12.19 28.05 -17.32
CA ILE A 337 10.94 27.48 -17.82
C ILE A 337 10.27 26.69 -16.69
N GLU A 338 8.99 26.96 -16.46
CA GLU A 338 8.14 26.12 -15.60
C GLU A 338 7.43 25.07 -16.44
N VAL A 339 7.59 23.79 -16.07
CA VAL A 339 6.93 22.65 -16.73
C VAL A 339 5.89 22.10 -15.77
N ASP A 340 4.62 22.16 -16.17
CA ASP A 340 3.53 21.52 -15.46
C ASP A 340 3.43 20.07 -15.93
N ILE A 341 3.91 19.13 -15.09
CA ILE A 341 3.95 17.71 -15.41
C ILE A 341 2.54 17.10 -15.58
N GLU A 342 1.52 17.69 -14.98
CA GLU A 342 0.13 17.22 -15.12
C GLU A 342 -0.49 17.58 -16.49
N LYS A 343 0.15 18.48 -17.24
CA LYS A 343 -0.31 18.97 -18.56
C LYS A 343 0.54 18.49 -19.73
N ILE A 344 1.51 17.61 -19.50
CA ILE A 344 2.25 17.03 -20.64
C ILE A 344 1.31 16.18 -21.49
N PRO A 345 1.42 16.28 -22.85
CA PRO A 345 0.64 15.44 -23.72
C PRO A 345 0.97 13.96 -23.52
N LEU A 346 -0.06 13.11 -23.54
CA LEU A 346 0.08 11.65 -23.38
C LEU A 346 0.09 10.90 -24.71
N ASP A 347 0.09 11.62 -25.84
CA ASP A 347 -0.02 11.12 -27.20
C ASP A 347 1.20 11.49 -28.07
N ASP A 348 2.38 11.56 -27.45
CA ASP A 348 3.62 11.90 -28.15
C ASP A 348 4.20 10.71 -28.93
N ASP A 349 4.21 10.84 -30.25
CA ASP A 349 4.66 9.78 -31.18
C ASP A 349 6.14 9.41 -31.00
N GLU A 350 7.02 10.35 -30.63
CA GLU A 350 8.44 10.07 -30.39
C GLU A 350 8.62 9.22 -29.14
N THR A 351 7.84 9.49 -28.08
CA THR A 351 7.82 8.68 -26.87
C THR A 351 7.31 7.27 -27.17
N TYR A 352 6.22 7.12 -27.94
CA TYR A 352 5.73 5.80 -28.32
C TYR A 352 6.73 5.03 -29.19
N ALA A 353 7.42 5.69 -30.10
CA ALA A 353 8.47 5.06 -30.90
C ALA A 353 9.64 4.56 -30.04
N LEU A 354 10.00 5.28 -28.95
CA LEU A 354 11.01 4.85 -27.99
C LEU A 354 10.56 3.56 -27.25
N PHE A 355 9.30 3.50 -26.83
CA PHE A 355 8.72 2.30 -26.22
C PHE A 355 8.70 1.12 -27.21
N SER A 356 8.26 1.31 -28.45
CA SER A 356 8.23 0.27 -29.48
C SER A 356 9.63 -0.30 -29.80
N ARG A 357 10.68 0.52 -29.70
CA ARG A 357 12.06 0.04 -29.85
C ARG A 357 12.60 -0.66 -28.59
N GLY A 358 11.88 -0.56 -27.45
CA GLY A 358 12.32 -1.07 -26.16
C GLY A 358 13.57 -0.39 -25.62
N GLU A 359 13.81 0.86 -25.96
CA GLU A 359 14.93 1.69 -25.51
C GLU A 359 14.57 2.41 -24.18
N THR A 360 14.07 1.65 -23.21
CA THR A 360 13.38 2.16 -22.02
C THR A 360 14.21 2.05 -20.73
N ILE A 361 15.55 2.10 -20.85
CA ILE A 361 16.43 2.20 -19.68
C ILE A 361 16.18 3.54 -18.98
N GLY A 362 15.97 3.50 -17.66
CA GLY A 362 15.61 4.67 -16.85
C GLY A 362 14.13 5.03 -16.89
N THR A 363 13.30 4.31 -17.66
CA THR A 363 11.85 4.51 -17.68
C THR A 363 11.20 3.64 -16.62
N PHE A 364 10.48 4.26 -15.68
CA PHE A 364 9.86 3.56 -14.55
C PHE A 364 9.05 2.32 -14.97
N GLN A 365 9.35 1.18 -14.34
CA GLN A 365 8.74 -0.15 -14.57
C GLN A 365 9.00 -0.79 -15.95
N PHE A 366 9.64 -0.10 -16.92
CA PHE A 366 9.88 -0.61 -18.27
C PHE A 366 11.35 -0.90 -18.59
N GLU A 367 12.26 -0.74 -17.62
CA GLU A 367 13.71 -0.84 -17.84
C GLU A 367 14.27 -2.27 -17.77
N SER A 368 13.50 -3.25 -17.27
CA SER A 368 14.01 -4.62 -17.20
C SER A 368 14.11 -5.27 -18.60
N PRO A 369 15.13 -6.15 -18.84
CA PRO A 369 15.27 -6.83 -20.13
C PRO A 369 14.03 -7.58 -20.59
N GLY A 370 13.25 -8.14 -19.64
CA GLY A 370 11.99 -8.82 -19.91
C GLY A 370 10.92 -7.85 -20.46
N MET A 371 10.75 -6.69 -19.82
CA MET A 371 9.81 -5.65 -20.28
C MET A 371 10.21 -5.08 -21.63
N GLN A 372 11.50 -4.77 -21.82
CA GLN A 372 12.01 -4.29 -23.11
C GLN A 372 11.75 -5.29 -24.25
N LYS A 373 11.88 -6.60 -23.96
CA LYS A 373 11.53 -7.64 -24.94
C LYS A 373 10.05 -7.60 -25.32
N TYR A 374 9.14 -7.54 -24.32
CA TYR A 374 7.71 -7.47 -24.58
C TYR A 374 7.32 -6.20 -25.34
N LEU A 375 7.89 -5.04 -25.02
CA LEU A 375 7.64 -3.81 -25.75
C LEU A 375 8.00 -3.92 -27.24
N ARG A 376 9.15 -4.56 -27.56
CA ARG A 376 9.55 -4.82 -28.96
C ARG A 376 8.65 -5.82 -29.68
N GLU A 377 8.02 -6.73 -28.96
CA GLU A 377 7.10 -7.72 -29.54
C GLU A 377 5.69 -7.15 -29.74
N LEU A 378 5.28 -6.18 -28.92
CA LEU A 378 3.95 -5.56 -29.00
C LEU A 378 3.83 -4.52 -30.13
N GLN A 379 4.90 -3.86 -30.48
CA GLN A 379 5.05 -2.79 -31.50
C GLN A 379 3.95 -1.75 -31.50
#